data_aa849026e0bfb1e64cd68fae3d585a5b
#
_entry.id   aa849026e0bfb1e64cd68fae3d585a5b
#
_cell.length_a   1.000
_cell.length_b   1.000
_cell.length_c   1.000
_cell.angle_alpha   90.00
_cell.angle_beta   90.00
_cell.angle_gamma   90.00
#
_symmetry.space_group_name_H-M   'P 1'
#
loop_
_entity.id
_entity.type
_entity.pdbx_description
1 polymer ?
#
loop_
_entity_poly.entity_id
_entity_poly.type
_entity_poly.pdbx_seq_one_letter_code
_entity_poly.pdbx_strand_id
1 'polypeptide(L)'
;MDPSSGIRFRRGTIVLLGLDPTVGHEQRGVRPCVVVSDPDVIGDQRFPMMAIVPITGTPGQGALYPMIEPGPGGLVKRSYALIDHLRSVDKRRIRRIFGVVSTGEMEAIDQGLVLFLGLEVEPAVT
;
A
#
# COMPACT_ATOMS: atom_id res chain seq x y z
N MET A 1 -8.49 10.29 18.46
CA MET A 1 -7.03 10.16 18.43
C MET A 1 -6.56 10.27 16.98
N ASP A 2 -5.57 11.08 16.74
CA ASP A 2 -4.98 11.22 15.42
C ASP A 2 -4.34 9.89 15.01
N PRO A 3 -4.69 9.30 13.85
CA PRO A 3 -4.09 8.05 13.40
C PRO A 3 -2.56 8.09 13.24
N SER A 4 -1.99 9.28 13.03
CA SER A 4 -0.54 9.44 12.92
C SER A 4 0.15 9.60 14.27
N SER A 5 -0.60 9.69 15.36
CA SER A 5 -0.10 9.97 16.70
C SER A 5 -0.24 8.73 17.58
N GLY A 6 0.87 8.14 17.99
CA GLY A 6 0.90 7.00 18.89
C GLY A 6 0.59 5.66 18.25
N ILE A 7 0.13 5.62 17.01
CA ILE A 7 -0.07 4.39 16.26
C ILE A 7 1.08 4.26 15.28
N ARG A 8 1.80 3.13 15.37
CA ARG A 8 2.91 2.86 14.48
C ARG A 8 2.43 2.04 13.30
N PHE A 9 2.36 2.67 12.15
CA PHE A 9 2.13 1.96 10.91
C PHE A 9 3.38 1.17 10.52
N ARG A 10 3.15 0.04 9.89
CA ARG A 10 4.22 -0.74 9.25
C ARG A 10 4.09 -0.61 7.76
N ARG A 11 5.16 -0.92 7.04
CA ARG A 11 5.02 -1.26 5.63
C ARG A 11 4.08 -2.46 5.54
N GLY A 12 3.09 -2.39 4.66
CA GLY A 12 2.09 -3.43 4.54
C GLY A 12 0.82 -3.18 5.33
N THR A 13 0.76 -2.13 6.13
CA THR A 13 -0.48 -1.74 6.81
C THR A 13 -1.54 -1.37 5.79
N ILE A 14 -2.74 -1.92 5.94
CA ILE A 14 -3.89 -1.58 5.09
C ILE A 14 -4.69 -0.48 5.76
N VAL A 15 -4.85 0.63 5.07
CA VAL A 15 -5.58 1.81 5.56
C VAL A 15 -6.70 2.17 4.59
N LEU A 16 -7.76 2.76 5.12
CA LEU A 16 -8.82 3.34 4.30
C LEU A 16 -8.52 4.82 4.14
N LEU A 17 -8.51 5.30 2.90
CA LEU A 17 -8.30 6.72 2.64
C LEU A 17 -9.00 7.17 1.36
N GLY A 18 -9.22 8.48 1.25
CA GLY A 18 -9.80 9.08 0.07
C GLY A 18 -8.71 9.33 -0.98
N LEU A 19 -8.99 8.92 -2.21
CA LEU A 19 -8.06 9.05 -3.32
C LEU A 19 -8.36 10.25 -4.23
N ASP A 20 -9.56 10.82 -4.11
CA ASP A 20 -9.91 11.98 -4.94
C ASP A 20 -9.14 13.23 -4.51
N PRO A 21 -8.82 14.12 -5.45
CA PRO A 21 -9.11 14.04 -6.88
C PRO A 21 -8.17 13.07 -7.61
N THR A 22 -8.73 12.42 -8.64
CA THR A 22 -8.00 11.46 -9.49
C THR A 22 -8.20 11.81 -10.97
N VAL A 23 -7.34 11.25 -11.83
CA VAL A 23 -7.37 11.49 -13.27
C VAL A 23 -7.40 10.16 -14.03
N GLY A 24 -8.27 10.06 -15.03
CA GLY A 24 -8.31 8.92 -15.94
C GLY A 24 -8.56 7.59 -15.25
N HIS A 25 -7.65 6.65 -15.42
CA HIS A 25 -7.78 5.27 -14.91
C HIS A 25 -7.36 5.10 -13.44
N GLU A 26 -6.99 6.17 -12.75
CA GLU A 26 -6.64 6.09 -11.34
C GLU A 26 -7.84 5.63 -10.51
N GLN A 27 -7.56 4.86 -9.45
CA GLN A 27 -8.60 4.46 -8.49
C GLN A 27 -9.20 5.69 -7.81
N ARG A 28 -10.52 5.68 -7.63
CA ARG A 28 -11.29 6.82 -7.13
C ARG A 28 -11.96 6.51 -5.81
N GLY A 29 -12.35 7.58 -5.14
CA GLY A 29 -13.16 7.52 -3.93
C GLY A 29 -12.38 7.04 -2.73
N VAL A 30 -13.12 6.54 -1.75
CA VAL A 30 -12.56 6.00 -0.51
C VAL A 30 -12.24 4.53 -0.74
N ARG A 31 -10.97 4.16 -0.57
CA ARG A 31 -10.48 2.82 -0.91
C ARG A 31 -9.52 2.31 0.15
N PRO A 32 -9.47 0.98 0.35
CA PRO A 32 -8.37 0.38 1.09
C PRO A 32 -7.09 0.48 0.26
N CYS A 33 -5.99 0.77 0.95
CA CYS A 33 -4.68 0.92 0.32
C CYS A 33 -3.62 0.30 1.22
N VAL A 34 -2.56 -0.23 0.60
CA VAL A 34 -1.40 -0.73 1.33
C VAL A 34 -0.38 0.39 1.46
N VAL A 35 0.09 0.64 2.67
CA VAL A 35 1.19 1.59 2.92
C VAL A 35 2.50 0.89 2.57
N VAL A 36 3.27 1.50 1.67
CA VAL A 36 4.53 0.90 1.17
C VAL A 36 5.76 1.76 1.45
N SER A 37 5.59 2.92 2.06
CA SER A 37 6.72 3.75 2.46
C SER A 37 7.59 3.07 3.50
N ASP A 38 8.87 3.48 3.54
CA ASP A 38 9.81 3.06 4.57
C ASP A 38 9.28 3.44 5.96
N PRO A 39 9.49 2.59 6.99
CA PRO A 39 9.04 2.88 8.35
C PRO A 39 9.52 4.21 8.91
N ASP A 40 10.73 4.63 8.54
CA ASP A 40 11.25 5.92 9.01
C ASP A 40 10.49 7.10 8.38
N VAL A 41 10.02 6.96 7.15
CA VAL A 41 9.14 7.96 6.52
C VAL A 41 7.76 7.94 7.16
N ILE A 42 7.21 6.76 7.41
CA ILE A 42 5.89 6.61 8.01
C ILE A 42 5.86 7.24 9.40
N GLY A 43 6.89 6.98 10.20
CA GLY A 43 6.96 7.41 11.60
C GLY A 43 7.46 8.83 11.82
N ASP A 44 7.95 9.51 10.82
CA ASP A 44 8.57 10.82 10.96
C ASP A 44 7.60 11.92 10.54
N GLN A 45 7.24 12.78 11.49
CA GLN A 45 6.30 13.88 11.25
C GLN A 45 6.83 14.93 10.29
N ARG A 46 8.15 14.98 10.05
CA ARG A 46 8.72 15.88 9.05
C ARG A 46 8.33 15.49 7.62
N PHE A 47 7.91 14.24 7.42
CA PHE A 47 7.44 13.75 6.12
C PHE A 47 5.92 13.66 6.15
N PRO A 48 5.20 14.65 5.61
CA PRO A 48 3.74 14.64 5.63
C PRO A 48 3.12 13.65 4.65
N MET A 49 3.89 13.17 3.69
CA MET A 49 3.41 12.29 2.62
C MET A 49 3.90 10.85 2.84
N MET A 50 3.13 9.92 2.34
CA MET A 50 3.52 8.51 2.30
C MET A 50 3.10 7.88 0.96
N ALA A 51 3.82 6.85 0.55
CA ALA A 51 3.48 6.08 -0.65
C ALA A 51 2.48 4.99 -0.31
N ILE A 52 1.46 4.86 -1.14
CA ILE A 52 0.43 3.83 -1.00
C ILE A 52 0.16 3.15 -2.35
N VAL A 53 -0.37 1.95 -2.26
CA VAL A 53 -0.86 1.18 -3.41
C VAL A 53 -2.33 0.87 -3.15
N PRO A 54 -3.25 1.32 -4.02
CA PRO A 54 -4.66 1.02 -3.86
C PRO A 54 -4.96 -0.48 -4.01
N ILE A 55 -6.02 -0.92 -3.37
CA ILE A 55 -6.49 -2.31 -3.40
C ILE A 55 -7.84 -2.35 -4.11
N THR A 56 -8.04 -3.35 -4.97
CA THR A 56 -9.29 -3.59 -5.67
C THR A 56 -9.78 -5.02 -5.45
N GLY A 57 -11.11 -5.22 -5.46
CA GLY A 57 -11.69 -6.55 -5.50
C GLY A 57 -11.76 -7.15 -6.90
N THR A 58 -11.44 -6.36 -7.93
CA THR A 58 -11.45 -6.84 -9.32
C THR A 58 -10.18 -7.63 -9.60
N PRO A 59 -10.28 -8.89 -10.07
CA PRO A 59 -9.11 -9.69 -10.36
C PRO A 59 -8.18 -9.04 -11.39
N GLY A 60 -6.87 -9.13 -11.13
CA GLY A 60 -5.82 -8.78 -12.07
C GLY A 60 -4.87 -9.94 -12.23
N GLN A 61 -3.99 -9.88 -13.21
CA GLN A 61 -3.02 -10.91 -13.48
C GLN A 61 -1.61 -10.35 -13.59
N GLY A 62 -0.65 -11.13 -13.11
CA GLY A 62 0.76 -10.80 -13.23
C GLY A 62 1.33 -10.11 -12.01
N ALA A 63 2.62 -9.83 -12.09
CA ALA A 63 3.42 -9.34 -10.96
C ALA A 63 3.01 -7.94 -10.48
N LEU A 64 2.32 -7.16 -11.31
CA LEU A 64 1.87 -5.83 -10.92
C LEU A 64 0.52 -5.83 -10.17
N TYR A 65 -0.11 -7.01 -10.02
CA TYR A 65 -1.40 -7.13 -9.33
C TYR A 65 -1.38 -8.28 -8.33
N PRO A 66 -0.47 -8.24 -7.34
CA PRO A 66 -0.37 -9.32 -6.37
C PRO A 66 -1.63 -9.45 -5.55
N MET A 67 -1.97 -10.69 -5.25
CA MET A 67 -3.18 -11.04 -4.53
C MET A 67 -3.00 -10.85 -3.03
N ILE A 68 -4.08 -10.38 -2.39
CA ILE A 68 -4.15 -10.25 -0.93
C ILE A 68 -5.35 -11.05 -0.46
N GLU A 69 -5.12 -12.03 0.40
CA GLU A 69 -6.18 -12.87 0.95
C GLU A 69 -6.96 -12.12 2.04
N PRO A 70 -8.24 -12.45 2.23
CA PRO A 70 -8.99 -11.92 3.36
C PRO A 70 -8.41 -12.44 4.68
N GLY A 71 -8.66 -11.71 5.75
CA GLY A 71 -8.27 -12.13 7.08
C GLY A 71 -7.37 -11.14 7.79
N PRO A 72 -6.07 -11.43 8.00
CA PRO A 72 -5.22 -10.62 8.88
C PRO A 72 -5.13 -9.15 8.51
N GLY A 73 -5.19 -8.83 7.21
CA GLY A 73 -5.20 -7.45 6.74
C GLY A 73 -6.53 -6.74 6.93
N GLY A 74 -7.59 -7.45 7.37
CA GLY A 74 -8.91 -6.87 7.59
C GLY A 74 -9.81 -6.82 6.36
N LEU A 75 -9.36 -7.37 5.24
CA LEU A 75 -10.18 -7.45 4.03
C LEU A 75 -11.18 -8.60 4.14
N VAL A 76 -12.40 -8.40 3.63
CA VAL A 76 -13.47 -9.40 3.72
C VAL A 76 -13.47 -10.36 2.53
N LYS A 77 -12.79 -10.03 1.46
CA LYS A 77 -12.68 -10.88 0.27
C LYS A 77 -11.30 -10.80 -0.33
N ARG A 78 -10.96 -11.79 -1.16
CA ARG A 78 -9.72 -11.78 -1.93
C ARG A 78 -9.64 -10.50 -2.76
N SER A 79 -8.50 -9.84 -2.70
CA SER A 79 -8.29 -8.54 -3.32
C SER A 79 -6.92 -8.51 -4.00
N TYR A 80 -6.66 -7.44 -4.72
CA TYR A 80 -5.44 -7.30 -5.51
C TYR A 80 -4.86 -5.92 -5.29
N ALA A 81 -3.57 -5.85 -5.04
CA ALA A 81 -2.86 -4.58 -4.94
C ALA A 81 -2.55 -4.07 -6.35
N LEU A 82 -2.90 -2.82 -6.62
CA LEU A 82 -2.67 -2.20 -7.93
C LEU A 82 -1.33 -1.48 -7.91
N ILE A 83 -0.25 -2.21 -8.18
CA ILE A 83 1.11 -1.67 -8.10
C ILE A 83 1.29 -0.46 -9.03
N ASP A 84 0.71 -0.53 -10.24
CA ASP A 84 0.80 0.56 -11.21
C ASP A 84 -0.03 1.79 -10.86
N HIS A 85 -0.81 1.72 -9.77
CA HIS A 85 -1.50 2.88 -9.20
C HIS A 85 -0.77 3.47 -7.99
N LEU A 86 0.48 3.10 -7.78
CA LEU A 86 1.34 3.65 -6.73
C LEU A 86 1.27 5.17 -6.75
N ARG A 87 1.02 5.77 -5.57
CA ARG A 87 0.99 7.22 -5.46
C ARG A 87 1.33 7.67 -4.06
N SER A 88 1.69 8.93 -3.96
CA SER A 88 1.92 9.60 -2.70
C SER A 88 0.63 10.25 -2.22
N VAL A 89 0.34 10.13 -0.94
CA VAL A 89 -0.82 10.78 -0.32
C VAL A 89 -0.40 11.43 1.00
N ASP A 90 -1.12 12.48 1.39
CA ASP A 90 -0.94 13.10 2.70
C ASP A 90 -1.41 12.11 3.79
N LYS A 91 -0.61 11.93 4.82
CA LYS A 91 -0.93 11.03 5.93
C LYS A 91 -2.26 11.39 6.61
N ARG A 92 -2.67 12.65 6.54
CA ARG A 92 -3.94 13.11 7.14
C ARG A 92 -5.17 12.56 6.41
N ARG A 93 -5.00 11.95 5.23
CA ARG A 93 -6.11 11.33 4.50
C ARG A 93 -6.53 9.99 5.07
N ILE A 94 -5.76 9.42 5.99
CA ILE A 94 -6.11 8.13 6.62
C ILE A 94 -7.38 8.30 7.43
N ARG A 95 -8.38 7.47 7.13
CA ARG A 95 -9.66 7.45 7.85
C ARG A 95 -9.78 6.28 8.80
N ARG A 96 -9.15 5.15 8.47
CA ARG A 96 -9.25 3.92 9.25
C ARG A 96 -8.07 3.01 8.95
N ILE A 97 -7.69 2.20 9.95
CA ILE A 97 -6.67 1.16 9.82
C ILE A 97 -7.37 -0.18 9.91
N PHE A 98 -7.09 -1.08 8.97
CA PHE A 98 -7.68 -2.41 8.96
C PHE A 98 -6.77 -3.47 9.57
N GLY A 99 -5.52 -3.50 9.19
CA GLY A 99 -4.57 -4.52 9.61
C GLY A 99 -3.32 -4.48 8.76
N VAL A 100 -2.61 -5.59 8.67
CA VAL A 100 -1.33 -5.69 7.96
C VAL A 100 -1.37 -6.90 7.04
N VAL A 101 -0.87 -6.76 5.82
CA VAL A 101 -0.72 -7.89 4.89
C VAL A 101 0.29 -8.89 5.47
N SER A 102 0.21 -10.15 5.00
CA SER A 102 1.18 -11.17 5.40
C SER A 102 2.57 -10.87 4.86
N THR A 103 3.57 -11.52 5.45
CA THR A 103 4.95 -11.41 4.96
C THR A 103 5.07 -11.80 3.50
N GLY A 104 4.43 -12.91 3.09
CA GLY A 104 4.45 -13.35 1.70
C GLY A 104 3.77 -12.38 0.77
N GLU A 105 2.66 -11.79 1.19
CA GLU A 105 1.97 -10.76 0.41
C GLU A 105 2.82 -9.50 0.26
N MET A 106 3.51 -9.09 1.33
CA MET A 106 4.39 -7.93 1.25
C MET A 106 5.58 -8.18 0.32
N GLU A 107 6.14 -9.39 0.34
CA GLU A 107 7.21 -9.77 -0.61
C GLU A 107 6.74 -9.65 -2.06
N ALA A 108 5.54 -10.13 -2.36
CA ALA A 108 4.97 -10.02 -3.71
C ALA A 108 4.73 -8.56 -4.11
N ILE A 109 4.27 -7.72 -3.18
CA ILE A 109 4.11 -6.29 -3.41
C ILE A 109 5.47 -5.65 -3.69
N ASP A 110 6.50 -5.97 -2.92
CA ASP A 110 7.83 -5.41 -3.12
C ASP A 110 8.42 -5.82 -4.47
N GLN A 111 8.23 -7.07 -4.88
CA GLN A 111 8.66 -7.52 -6.20
C GLN A 111 7.97 -6.73 -7.31
N GLY A 112 6.67 -6.49 -7.17
CA GLY A 112 5.93 -5.66 -8.10
C GLY A 112 6.44 -4.22 -8.16
N LEU A 113 6.76 -3.64 -7.01
CA LEU A 113 7.32 -2.29 -6.93
C LEU A 113 8.70 -2.20 -7.61
N VAL A 114 9.56 -3.16 -7.36
CA VAL A 114 10.88 -3.25 -8.02
C VAL A 114 10.71 -3.28 -9.53
N LEU A 115 9.79 -4.10 -10.01
CA LEU A 115 9.51 -4.23 -11.44
C LEU A 115 8.94 -2.93 -12.02
N PHE A 116 7.91 -2.39 -11.38
CA PHE A 116 7.21 -1.20 -11.88
C PHE A 116 8.10 0.04 -11.91
N LEU A 117 8.94 0.20 -10.88
CA LEU A 117 9.83 1.34 -10.76
C LEU A 117 11.17 1.14 -11.49
N GLY A 118 11.42 -0.05 -12.02
CA GLY A 118 12.66 -0.35 -12.71
C GLY A 118 13.88 -0.30 -11.79
N LEU A 119 13.72 -0.68 -10.53
CA LEU A 119 14.81 -0.67 -9.57
C LEU A 119 15.74 -1.86 -9.81
N GLU A 120 17.04 -1.59 -9.78
CA GLU A 120 18.03 -2.66 -9.80
C GLU A 120 18.28 -3.15 -8.38
N VAL A 121 18.18 -4.46 -8.20
CA VAL A 121 18.54 -5.09 -6.94
C VAL A 121 19.85 -5.84 -7.21
N GLU A 122 20.93 -5.42 -6.55
CA GLU A 122 22.20 -6.10 -6.70
C GLU A 122 22.08 -7.52 -6.14
N PRO A 123 22.58 -8.53 -6.90
CA PRO A 123 22.60 -9.88 -6.37
C PRO A 123 23.51 -9.96 -5.15
N ALA A 124 23.14 -10.85 -4.22
CA ALA A 124 23.95 -11.10 -3.05
C ALA A 124 25.35 -11.56 -3.50
N VAL A 125 26.38 -10.95 -2.93
CA VAL A 125 27.74 -11.37 -3.17
C VAL A 125 28.02 -12.60 -2.28
N THR A 126 28.30 -13.69 -2.93
CA THR A 126 28.67 -14.93 -2.22
C THR A 126 30.17 -15.01 -2.01
#